data_94e87670960a56484edb06d23f63b07e
#
_entry.id   94e87670960a56484edb06d23f63b07e
#
_cell.length_a   1.000
_cell.length_b   1.000
_cell.length_c   1.000
_cell.angle_alpha   90.00
_cell.angle_beta   90.00
_cell.angle_gamma   90.00
#
_symmetry.space_group_name_H-M   'P 1'
#
loop_
_entity.id
_entity.type
_entity.pdbx_description
1 polymer ?
#
loop_
_entity_poly.entity_id
_entity_poly.type
_entity_poly.pdbx_seq_one_letter_code
_entity_poly.pdbx_strand_id
1 'polypeptide(L)'
;MAATRLIALHKNKGKSVAACLKSRTDYVQNPDKTEHGELISSYECSPLTVDEEFMLSKRQYELVTGRRQKSDVIAYQIRQSFKPGEITAEEANKVGYELAMRFTKGKYAFIVATHTDRNTFIITLSTTPLHWTAPGNSEIFYCPGWLCNG
;
A
#
# COMPACT_ATOMS: atom_id res chain seq x y z
N MET A 1 -2.97 16.16 -18.72
CA MET A 1 -3.09 16.56 -17.30
C MET A 1 -3.52 15.34 -16.46
N ALA A 2 -2.77 14.99 -15.45
CA ALA A 2 -3.08 13.84 -14.59
C ALA A 2 -4.12 14.21 -13.53
N ALA A 3 -5.09 13.33 -13.29
CA ALA A 3 -6.07 13.47 -12.23
C ALA A 3 -5.71 12.56 -11.06
N THR A 4 -5.47 13.13 -9.89
CA THR A 4 -5.06 12.41 -8.68
C THR A 4 -6.18 12.38 -7.65
N ARG A 5 -6.42 11.22 -7.04
CA ARG A 5 -7.44 11.03 -6.01
C ARG A 5 -6.90 10.19 -4.85
N LEU A 6 -7.07 10.68 -3.63
CA LEU A 6 -6.79 9.93 -2.41
C LEU A 6 -8.08 9.29 -1.88
N ILE A 7 -8.04 8.00 -1.59
CA ILE A 7 -9.19 7.22 -1.14
C ILE A 7 -8.81 6.45 0.13
N ALA A 8 -9.62 6.57 1.18
CA ALA A 8 -9.51 5.70 2.35
C ALA A 8 -10.31 4.41 2.09
N LEU A 9 -9.67 3.25 2.30
CA LEU A 9 -10.32 1.96 2.17
C LEU A 9 -10.88 1.53 3.51
N HIS A 10 -12.19 1.28 3.56
CA HIS A 10 -12.89 0.87 4.77
C HIS A 10 -13.17 -0.63 4.77
N LYS A 11 -13.31 -1.17 5.98
CA LYS A 11 -13.73 -2.55 6.18
C LYS A 11 -15.17 -2.73 5.70
N ASN A 12 -15.42 -3.74 4.89
CA ASN A 12 -16.78 -4.10 4.48
C ASN A 12 -17.52 -4.81 5.61
N LYS A 13 -18.82 -4.52 5.76
CA LYS A 13 -19.67 -5.19 6.75
C LYS A 13 -19.66 -6.70 6.52
N GLY A 14 -19.53 -7.46 7.59
CA GLY A 14 -19.56 -8.93 7.56
C GLY A 14 -18.27 -9.60 7.09
N LYS A 15 -17.25 -8.85 6.72
CA LYS A 15 -15.94 -9.39 6.30
C LYS A 15 -14.85 -9.04 7.31
N SER A 16 -13.85 -9.91 7.43
CA SER A 16 -12.66 -9.61 8.22
C SER A 16 -11.79 -8.55 7.54
N VAL A 17 -10.96 -7.85 8.30
CA VAL A 17 -9.99 -6.89 7.76
C VAL A 17 -9.04 -7.59 6.78
N ALA A 18 -8.57 -8.79 7.13
CA ALA A 18 -7.68 -9.57 6.26
C ALA A 18 -8.32 -9.90 4.91
N ALA A 19 -9.58 -10.34 4.90
CA ALA A 19 -10.30 -10.64 3.67
C ALA A 19 -10.52 -9.38 2.81
N CYS A 20 -10.80 -8.24 3.43
CA CYS A 20 -10.96 -6.97 2.73
C CYS A 20 -9.63 -6.51 2.11
N LEU A 21 -8.53 -6.57 2.86
CA LEU A 21 -7.20 -6.22 2.35
C LEU A 21 -6.79 -7.12 1.19
N LYS A 22 -6.93 -8.43 1.35
CA LYS A 22 -6.62 -9.39 0.30
C LYS A 22 -7.38 -9.08 -1.00
N SER A 23 -8.69 -8.91 -0.90
CA SER A 23 -9.52 -8.58 -2.06
C SER A 23 -9.08 -7.28 -2.76
N ARG A 24 -8.68 -6.28 -2.00
CA ARG A 24 -8.20 -4.99 -2.56
C ARG A 24 -6.84 -5.10 -3.20
N THR A 25 -5.92 -5.82 -2.57
CA THR A 25 -4.56 -6.02 -3.12
C THR A 25 -4.59 -6.93 -4.35
N ASP A 26 -5.40 -7.98 -4.35
CA ASP A 26 -5.59 -8.87 -5.51
C ASP A 26 -6.14 -8.10 -6.72
N TYR A 27 -7.11 -7.21 -6.48
CA TYR A 27 -7.65 -6.36 -7.55
C TYR A 27 -6.59 -5.43 -8.14
N VAL A 28 -5.79 -4.79 -7.29
CA VAL A 28 -4.73 -3.86 -7.71
C VAL A 28 -3.65 -4.59 -8.49
N GLN A 29 -3.32 -5.82 -8.09
CA GLN A 29 -2.25 -6.62 -8.69
C GLN A 29 -2.74 -7.55 -9.81
N ASN A 30 -3.95 -7.37 -10.31
CA ASN A 30 -4.51 -8.23 -11.36
C ASN A 30 -3.54 -8.37 -12.55
N PRO A 31 -3.07 -9.60 -12.85
CA PRO A 31 -2.10 -9.83 -13.92
C PRO A 31 -2.56 -9.33 -15.30
N ASP A 32 -3.86 -9.44 -15.59
CA ASP A 32 -4.43 -9.00 -16.86
C ASP A 32 -4.34 -7.48 -17.07
N LYS A 33 -4.18 -6.73 -15.97
CA LYS A 33 -4.11 -5.26 -16.00
C LYS A 33 -2.70 -4.71 -15.82
N THR A 34 -1.79 -5.52 -15.29
CA THR A 34 -0.43 -5.10 -14.92
C THR A 34 0.65 -5.80 -15.74
N GLU A 35 0.33 -6.25 -16.94
CA GLU A 35 1.27 -6.99 -17.82
C GLU A 35 1.94 -8.15 -17.09
N HIS A 36 1.13 -9.06 -16.54
CA HIS A 36 1.58 -10.26 -15.80
C HIS A 36 2.42 -9.94 -14.55
N GLY A 37 2.21 -8.77 -13.95
CA GLY A 37 2.90 -8.34 -12.74
C GLY A 37 4.19 -7.56 -12.97
N GLU A 38 4.59 -7.30 -14.22
CA GLU A 38 5.79 -6.51 -14.52
C GLU A 38 5.66 -5.04 -14.11
N LEU A 39 4.43 -4.51 -14.09
CA LEU A 39 4.14 -3.14 -13.71
C LEU A 39 3.74 -2.98 -12.24
N ILE A 40 4.34 -3.80 -11.36
CA ILE A 40 4.12 -3.74 -9.92
C ILE A 40 5.45 -3.42 -9.25
N SER A 41 5.46 -2.36 -8.44
CA SER A 41 6.60 -1.97 -7.59
C SER A 41 6.17 -1.95 -6.13
N SER A 42 7.08 -2.25 -5.21
CA SER A 42 6.79 -2.27 -3.78
C SER A 42 7.92 -1.62 -2.98
N TYR A 43 7.58 -1.12 -1.81
CA TYR A 43 8.52 -0.55 -0.85
C TYR A 43 8.27 -1.16 0.52
N GLU A 44 9.30 -1.80 1.08
CA GLU A 44 9.26 -2.47 2.39
C GLU A 44 8.12 -3.50 2.52
N CYS A 45 7.70 -4.10 1.40
CA CYS A 45 6.71 -5.19 1.38
C CYS A 45 6.85 -6.02 0.11
N SER A 46 6.44 -7.29 0.17
CA SER A 46 6.38 -8.16 -1.00
C SER A 46 5.00 -8.06 -1.65
N PRO A 47 4.91 -7.90 -3.00
CA PRO A 47 3.62 -7.91 -3.67
C PRO A 47 2.81 -9.19 -3.44
N LEU A 48 3.46 -10.32 -3.21
CA LEU A 48 2.79 -11.61 -3.00
C LEU A 48 2.08 -11.72 -1.65
N THR A 49 2.59 -11.05 -0.62
CA THR A 49 2.11 -11.18 0.76
C THR A 49 1.75 -9.84 1.40
N VAL A 50 1.54 -8.81 0.60
CA VAL A 50 1.32 -7.44 1.06
C VAL A 50 0.13 -7.32 2.05
N ASP A 51 -0.94 -8.04 1.81
CA ASP A 51 -2.11 -8.06 2.68
C ASP A 51 -1.80 -8.64 4.07
N GLU A 52 -1.07 -9.76 4.10
CA GLU A 52 -0.63 -10.41 5.35
C GLU A 52 0.36 -9.54 6.11
N GLU A 53 1.30 -8.92 5.42
CA GLU A 53 2.30 -8.03 6.00
C GLU A 53 1.68 -6.77 6.60
N PHE A 54 0.71 -6.17 5.93
CA PHE A 54 -0.03 -5.02 6.47
C PHE A 54 -0.81 -5.41 7.74
N MET A 55 -1.44 -6.59 7.74
CA MET A 55 -2.14 -7.10 8.91
C MET A 55 -1.21 -7.40 10.07
N LEU A 56 -0.07 -8.02 9.78
CA LEU A 56 0.93 -8.34 10.79
C LEU A 56 1.50 -7.07 11.44
N SER A 57 1.88 -6.09 10.63
CA SER A 57 2.37 -4.80 11.08
C SER A 57 1.36 -4.09 12.00
N LYS A 58 0.10 -4.10 11.61
CA LYS A 58 -0.98 -3.52 12.39
C LYS A 58 -1.15 -4.21 13.75
N ARG A 59 -1.16 -5.54 13.76
CA ARG A 59 -1.26 -6.33 15.00
C ARG A 59 -0.07 -6.09 15.94
N GLN A 60 1.14 -6.09 15.37
CA GLN A 60 2.34 -5.80 16.16
C GLN A 60 2.30 -4.41 16.79
N TYR A 61 1.92 -3.42 16.01
CA TYR A 61 1.76 -2.05 16.48
C TYR A 61 0.75 -1.96 17.63
N GLU A 62 -0.43 -2.56 17.47
CA GLU A 62 -1.46 -2.58 18.51
C GLU A 62 -1.01 -3.31 19.79
N LEU A 63 -0.33 -4.45 19.65
CA LEU A 63 0.16 -5.24 20.79
C LEU A 63 1.26 -4.53 21.56
N VAL A 64 2.21 -3.91 20.87
CA VAL A 64 3.37 -3.27 21.52
C VAL A 64 3.02 -1.90 22.09
N THR A 65 2.27 -1.08 21.33
CA THR A 65 1.95 0.30 21.74
C THR A 65 0.70 0.39 22.60
N GLY A 66 -0.17 -0.62 22.60
CA GLY A 66 -1.49 -0.57 23.23
C GLY A 66 -2.47 0.38 22.52
N ARG A 67 -2.04 1.03 21.44
CA ARG A 67 -2.88 1.97 20.67
C ARG A 67 -3.70 1.20 19.65
N ARG A 68 -5.01 1.38 19.69
CA ARG A 68 -5.92 0.77 18.73
C ARG A 68 -6.51 1.83 17.82
N GLN A 69 -6.52 1.56 16.53
CA GLN A 69 -7.15 2.44 15.55
C GLN A 69 -8.68 2.44 15.76
N LYS A 70 -9.25 3.62 15.96
CA LYS A 70 -10.71 3.77 16.19
C LYS A 70 -11.52 3.70 14.92
N SER A 71 -10.92 4.05 13.77
CA SER A 71 -11.60 4.03 12.48
C SER A 71 -11.57 2.64 11.84
N ASP A 72 -12.47 2.38 10.94
CA ASP A 72 -12.54 1.15 10.14
C ASP A 72 -11.69 1.21 8.86
N VAL A 73 -10.81 2.20 8.74
CA VAL A 73 -9.86 2.34 7.63
C VAL A 73 -8.82 1.23 7.71
N ILE A 74 -8.68 0.47 6.61
CA ILE A 74 -7.76 -0.66 6.53
C ILE A 74 -6.50 -0.34 5.74
N ALA A 75 -6.60 0.58 4.78
CA ALA A 75 -5.48 1.05 3.95
C ALA A 75 -5.89 2.36 3.27
N TYR A 76 -4.92 3.04 2.65
CA TYR A 76 -5.17 4.19 1.80
C TYR A 76 -4.78 3.85 0.36
N GLN A 77 -5.49 4.43 -0.60
CA GLN A 77 -5.13 4.33 -2.01
C GLN A 77 -4.99 5.72 -2.62
N ILE A 78 -3.95 5.89 -3.44
CA ILE A 78 -3.81 7.04 -4.32
C ILE A 78 -3.96 6.53 -5.74
N ARG A 79 -4.90 7.09 -6.48
CA ARG A 79 -5.10 6.78 -7.90
C ARG A 79 -4.76 8.00 -8.73
N GLN A 80 -3.97 7.79 -9.76
CA GLN A 80 -3.66 8.84 -10.72
C GLN A 80 -3.87 8.32 -12.14
N SER A 81 -4.71 9.03 -12.89
CA SER A 81 -5.05 8.70 -14.27
C SER A 81 -4.37 9.65 -15.23
N PHE A 82 -3.92 9.14 -16.36
CA PHE A 82 -3.30 9.89 -17.44
C PHE A 82 -4.15 9.79 -18.71
N LYS A 83 -4.01 10.76 -19.60
CA LYS A 83 -4.60 10.67 -20.92
C LYS A 83 -3.88 9.59 -21.74
N PRO A 84 -4.57 8.87 -22.65
CA PRO A 84 -3.93 7.93 -23.54
C PRO A 84 -2.79 8.61 -24.35
N GLY A 85 -1.60 7.98 -24.34
CA GLY A 85 -0.42 8.51 -25.03
C GLY A 85 0.35 9.60 -24.31
N GLU A 86 -0.11 10.07 -23.13
CA GLU A 86 0.59 11.09 -22.34
C GLU A 86 1.88 10.55 -21.72
N ILE A 87 1.88 9.29 -21.31
CA ILE A 87 2.98 8.64 -20.60
C ILE A 87 2.96 7.14 -20.90
N THR A 88 4.14 6.49 -20.90
CA THR A 88 4.21 5.03 -21.00
C THR A 88 3.85 4.37 -19.67
N ALA A 89 3.46 3.10 -19.72
CA ALA A 89 3.10 2.35 -18.50
C ALA A 89 4.26 2.23 -17.52
N GLU A 90 5.47 2.00 -18.02
CA GLU A 90 6.68 1.93 -17.19
C GLU A 90 7.02 3.26 -16.54
N GLU A 91 6.92 4.36 -17.29
CA GLU A 91 7.10 5.71 -16.75
C GLU A 91 6.05 6.04 -15.70
N ALA A 92 4.79 5.65 -15.93
CA ALA A 92 3.70 5.82 -14.97
C ALA A 92 3.98 5.09 -13.66
N ASN A 93 4.51 3.88 -13.73
CA ASN A 93 4.90 3.10 -12.54
C ASN A 93 6.03 3.80 -11.77
N LYS A 94 7.05 4.32 -12.45
CA LYS A 94 8.14 5.09 -11.82
C LYS A 94 7.64 6.36 -11.16
N VAL A 95 6.78 7.11 -11.84
CA VAL A 95 6.18 8.33 -11.29
C VAL A 95 5.33 8.00 -10.06
N GLY A 96 4.57 6.92 -10.10
CA GLY A 96 3.78 6.43 -8.96
C GLY A 96 4.65 6.08 -7.76
N TYR A 97 5.76 5.40 -8.00
CA TYR A 97 6.72 5.06 -6.94
C TYR A 97 7.33 6.32 -6.30
N GLU A 98 7.78 7.28 -7.10
CA GLU A 98 8.29 8.56 -6.59
C GLU A 98 7.24 9.35 -5.81
N LEU A 99 6.00 9.39 -6.30
CA LEU A 99 4.90 10.05 -5.61
C LEU A 99 4.65 9.41 -4.24
N ALA A 100 4.63 8.08 -4.18
CA ALA A 100 4.44 7.34 -2.94
C ALA A 100 5.59 7.61 -1.95
N MET A 101 6.83 7.60 -2.42
CA MET A 101 8.00 7.92 -1.57
C MET A 101 7.94 9.33 -1.01
N ARG A 102 7.59 10.31 -1.82
CA ARG A 102 7.44 11.71 -1.39
C ARG A 102 6.27 11.90 -0.44
N PHE A 103 5.16 11.25 -0.71
CA PHE A 103 3.95 11.33 0.12
C PHE A 103 4.16 10.69 1.50
N THR A 104 4.76 9.51 1.55
CA THR A 104 5.01 8.77 2.79
C THR A 104 6.31 9.17 3.49
N LYS A 105 7.21 9.85 2.79
CA LYS A 105 8.57 10.17 3.25
C LYS A 105 9.36 8.93 3.68
N GLY A 106 9.07 7.77 3.06
CA GLY A 106 9.68 6.49 3.40
C GLY A 106 9.24 5.89 4.73
N LYS A 107 8.19 6.41 5.36
CA LYS A 107 7.72 5.98 6.69
C LYS A 107 6.66 4.89 6.66
N TYR A 108 6.08 4.58 5.51
CA TYR A 108 5.02 3.59 5.34
C TYR A 108 5.36 2.64 4.21
N ALA A 109 4.99 1.38 4.38
CA ALA A 109 5.07 0.40 3.29
C ALA A 109 3.97 0.69 2.26
N PHE A 110 4.28 0.49 0.98
CA PHE A 110 3.33 0.69 -0.10
C PHE A 110 3.61 -0.23 -1.28
N ILE A 111 2.60 -0.38 -2.11
CA ILE A 111 2.67 -1.08 -3.39
C ILE A 111 2.12 -0.17 -4.49
N VAL A 112 2.79 -0.13 -5.63
CA VAL A 112 2.37 0.63 -6.81
C VAL A 112 2.10 -0.34 -7.93
N ALA A 113 0.90 -0.29 -8.51
CA ALA A 113 0.53 -1.10 -9.67
C ALA A 113 0.00 -0.18 -10.77
N THR A 114 0.47 -0.37 -11.98
CA THR A 114 0.01 0.38 -13.16
C THR A 114 -0.94 -0.49 -13.97
N HIS A 115 -2.16 -0.01 -14.16
CA HIS A 115 -3.19 -0.66 -14.97
C HIS A 115 -3.16 -0.11 -16.40
N THR A 116 -2.78 -0.95 -17.35
CA THR A 116 -2.63 -0.57 -18.76
C THR A 116 -3.97 -0.33 -19.46
N ASP A 117 -5.02 -1.00 -18.99
CA ASP A 117 -6.37 -0.86 -19.58
C ASP A 117 -6.99 0.53 -19.36
N ARG A 118 -6.54 1.27 -18.36
CA ARG A 118 -7.10 2.57 -17.97
C ARG A 118 -6.09 3.70 -17.88
N ASN A 119 -4.85 3.46 -18.24
CA ASN A 119 -3.75 4.42 -18.08
C ASN A 119 -3.73 5.04 -16.67
N THR A 120 -3.84 4.18 -15.66
CA THR A 120 -3.96 4.59 -14.26
C THR A 120 -2.96 3.81 -13.42
N PHE A 121 -2.22 4.47 -12.55
CA PHE A 121 -1.53 3.75 -11.48
C PHE A 121 -2.30 3.87 -10.17
N ILE A 122 -2.19 2.82 -9.34
CA ILE A 122 -2.83 2.74 -8.02
C ILE A 122 -1.73 2.46 -7.01
N ILE A 123 -1.61 3.35 -6.02
CA ILE A 123 -0.70 3.19 -4.87
C ILE A 123 -1.55 2.74 -3.69
N THR A 124 -1.20 1.61 -3.07
CA THR A 124 -1.84 1.14 -1.84
C THR A 124 -0.87 1.31 -0.69
N LEU A 125 -1.26 2.07 0.32
CA LEU A 125 -0.43 2.46 1.47
C LEU A 125 -0.89 1.74 2.74
N SER A 126 0.07 1.29 3.55
CA SER A 126 -0.21 0.78 4.89
C SER A 126 -0.67 1.92 5.82
N THR A 127 -1.54 1.58 6.77
CA THR A 127 -1.94 2.50 7.84
C THR A 127 -0.96 2.51 9.02
N THR A 128 -0.04 1.56 9.07
CA THR A 128 0.94 1.42 10.16
C THR A 128 2.30 1.96 9.69
N PRO A 129 2.90 2.92 10.40
CA PRO A 129 4.25 3.38 10.06
C PRO A 129 5.27 2.27 10.26
N LEU A 130 6.36 2.32 9.50
CA LEU A 130 7.45 1.34 9.58
C LEU A 130 8.21 1.42 10.91
N HIS A 131 8.29 2.63 11.46
CA HIS A 131 8.97 2.88 12.74
C HIS A 131 7.99 3.51 13.72
N TRP A 132 7.95 2.98 14.93
CA TRP A 132 7.12 3.54 16.02
C TRP A 132 7.82 3.37 17.37
N THR A 133 7.38 4.16 18.35
CA THR A 133 7.83 4.05 19.73
C THR A 133 6.69 3.55 20.61
N ALA A 134 6.99 2.63 21.54
CA ALA A 134 6.02 2.22 22.54
C ALA A 134 5.81 3.33 23.59
N PRO A 135 4.59 3.44 24.18
CA PRO A 135 4.36 4.37 25.28
C PRO A 135 5.29 4.10 26.45
N GLY A 136 6.00 5.14 26.93
CA GLY A 136 6.92 5.04 28.05
C GLY A 136 8.27 4.43 27.72
N ASN A 137 8.57 4.12 26.48
CA ASN A 137 9.85 3.59 26.02
C ASN A 137 10.47 4.50 24.96
N SER A 138 11.77 4.74 25.08
CA SER A 138 12.53 5.50 24.09
C SER A 138 13.03 4.65 22.92
N GLU A 139 12.86 3.33 22.97
CA GLU A 139 13.26 2.45 21.90
C GLU A 139 12.33 2.58 20.70
N ILE A 140 12.93 2.70 19.52
CA ILE A 140 12.20 2.71 18.26
C ILE A 140 11.99 1.26 17.83
N PHE A 141 10.73 0.85 17.69
CA PHE A 141 10.38 -0.43 17.12
C PHE A 141 10.31 -0.30 15.59
N TYR A 142 10.93 -1.22 14.91
CA TYR A 142 10.96 -1.32 13.47
C TYR A 142 10.04 -2.45 13.01
N CYS A 143 9.11 -2.13 12.14
CA CYS A 143 8.38 -3.16 11.41
C CYS A 143 9.37 -3.75 10.41
N PRO A 144 9.83 -5.01 10.61
CA PRO A 144 10.91 -5.54 9.79
C PRO A 144 10.46 -5.75 8.36
N GLY A 145 10.90 -4.85 7.48
CA GLY A 145 10.74 -5.01 6.05
C GLY A 145 11.43 -6.26 5.49
N TRP A 146 12.24 -6.97 6.33
CA TRP A 146 12.84 -8.23 5.93
C TRP A 146 11.81 -9.35 5.73
N LEU A 147 10.66 -9.24 6.35
CA LEU A 147 9.49 -10.07 6.01
C LEU A 147 9.07 -9.84 4.56
N CYS A 148 9.49 -8.72 3.98
CA CYS A 148 9.18 -8.29 2.63
C CYS A 148 10.19 -8.77 1.59
N ASN A 149 11.39 -9.18 1.99
CA ASN A 149 12.49 -9.60 1.11
C ASN A 149 12.83 -11.09 1.23
N GLY A 150 11.91 -11.85 1.79
CA GLY A 150 12.07 -13.29 1.90
C GLY A 150 11.89 -14.01 0.59
#